data_72c1eea3c75361af4fe7213e64956672
#
_entry.id   72c1eea3c75361af4fe7213e64956672
#
_cell.length_a   1.000
_cell.length_b   1.000
_cell.length_c   1.000
_cell.angle_alpha   90.00
_cell.angle_beta   90.00
_cell.angle_gamma   90.00
#
_symmetry.space_group_name_H-M   'P 1'
#
loop_
_entity.id
_entity.type
_entity.pdbx_description
1 polymer ?
#
loop_
_entity_poly.entity_id
_entity_poly.type
_entity_poly.pdbx_seq_one_letter_code
_entity_poly.pdbx_strand_id
1 'polypeptide(L)'
;KWGFISDVQGNRTKWIILGMIILALGANLAALCIPLYSLNTTAATLLSILAYVLIGLGVGASGTSLLALLATHTAQRRRAAAATITWLMMIFGIALTATIVGKLLDPYSVQRLIKIVFGLTMLTILLTGVVTLNIERGLERVKKNTNQSQSFILGLKIIWSNSQTKRFTIFVFLSMTAYFMQELILEPYSGLVFSFTPGQSTSLSGMQNGGVFLGMLAVGIACTGFKFGALKNWVSAGCMGSCISLILIALAGQSPEIAPLVPLVFGLGFFNGMFAVAAIGSMMSLASQNNDKREEI
;
A
#
# COMPACT_ATOMS: atom_id res chain seq x y z
N LYS A 1 14.08 5.26 -9.52
CA LYS A 1 14.72 6.57 -9.85
C LYS A 1 14.62 7.56 -8.68
N TRP A 2 13.43 7.74 -8.08
CA TRP A 2 13.19 8.66 -6.96
C TRP A 2 13.99 8.32 -5.70
N GLY A 3 13.99 7.03 -5.28
CA GLY A 3 14.80 6.58 -4.15
C GLY A 3 16.29 6.87 -4.33
N PHE A 4 16.81 6.61 -5.53
CA PHE A 4 18.21 6.92 -5.87
C PHE A 4 18.52 8.43 -5.79
N ILE A 5 17.63 9.29 -6.30
CA ILE A 5 17.79 10.74 -6.24
C ILE A 5 17.74 11.23 -4.78
N SER A 6 16.81 10.70 -3.98
CA SER A 6 16.69 11.05 -2.55
C SER A 6 17.94 10.63 -1.75
N ASP A 7 18.54 9.50 -2.09
CA ASP A 7 19.77 9.01 -1.47
C ASP A 7 20.97 9.89 -1.83
N VAL A 8 21.06 10.36 -3.09
CA VAL A 8 22.14 11.25 -3.56
C VAL A 8 22.03 12.66 -2.96
N GLN A 9 20.82 13.17 -2.79
CA GLN A 9 20.59 14.54 -2.28
C GLN A 9 20.60 14.65 -0.74
N GLY A 10 20.42 13.54 -0.02
CA GLY A 10 20.47 13.50 1.44
C GLY A 10 19.32 14.20 2.19
N ASN A 11 18.31 14.72 1.49
CA ASN A 11 17.13 15.40 2.04
C ASN A 11 15.87 14.59 1.79
N ARG A 12 15.66 13.51 2.53
CA ARG A 12 14.53 12.58 2.33
C ARG A 12 13.19 13.19 2.69
N THR A 13 13.16 14.01 3.73
CA THR A 13 11.95 14.74 4.15
C THR A 13 11.35 15.59 3.03
N LYS A 14 12.18 16.28 2.24
CA LYS A 14 11.69 17.07 1.10
C LYS A 14 11.00 16.21 0.05
N TRP A 15 11.52 15.02 -0.21
CA TRP A 15 10.92 14.09 -1.18
C TRP A 15 9.62 13.47 -0.66
N ILE A 16 9.51 13.24 0.65
CA ILE A 16 8.25 12.80 1.28
C ILE A 16 7.18 13.88 1.10
N ILE A 17 7.48 15.13 1.46
CA ILE A 17 6.52 16.24 1.33
C ILE A 17 6.15 16.50 -0.12
N LEU A 18 7.13 16.53 -1.04
CA LEU A 18 6.88 16.73 -2.47
C LEU A 18 6.00 15.60 -3.04
N GLY A 19 6.29 14.35 -2.67
CA GLY A 19 5.47 13.20 -3.07
C GLY A 19 4.03 13.31 -2.57
N MET A 20 3.83 13.76 -1.33
CA MET A 20 2.49 14.00 -0.77
C MET A 20 1.74 15.13 -1.49
N ILE A 21 2.42 16.20 -1.88
CA ILE A 21 1.82 17.30 -2.65
C ILE A 21 1.41 16.80 -4.04
N ILE A 22 2.27 16.05 -4.74
CA ILE A 22 1.97 15.49 -6.06
C ILE A 22 0.78 14.52 -5.97
N LEU A 23 0.74 13.68 -4.93
CA LEU A 23 -0.38 12.76 -4.66
C LEU A 23 -1.69 13.54 -4.45
N ALA A 24 -1.65 14.58 -3.63
CA ALA A 24 -2.80 15.41 -3.34
C ALA A 24 -3.33 16.13 -4.58
N LEU A 25 -2.44 16.66 -5.42
CA LEU A 25 -2.81 17.26 -6.71
C LEU A 25 -3.49 16.22 -7.62
N GLY A 26 -2.93 15.02 -7.72
CA GLY A 26 -3.52 13.93 -8.49
C GLY A 26 -4.90 13.53 -7.97
N ALA A 27 -5.07 13.38 -6.65
CA ALA A 27 -6.34 13.00 -6.04
C ALA A 27 -7.43 14.07 -6.27
N ASN A 28 -7.09 15.35 -6.10
CA ASN A 28 -8.03 16.45 -6.39
C ASN A 28 -8.38 16.52 -7.88
N LEU A 29 -7.41 16.33 -8.76
CA LEU A 29 -7.65 16.29 -10.21
C LEU A 29 -8.58 15.13 -10.57
N ALA A 30 -8.39 13.94 -10.00
CA ALA A 30 -9.27 12.79 -10.20
C ALA A 30 -10.72 13.09 -9.78
N ALA A 31 -10.92 13.73 -8.63
CA ALA A 31 -12.24 14.14 -8.16
C ALA A 31 -12.90 15.17 -9.09
N LEU A 32 -12.13 16.11 -9.62
CA LEU A 32 -12.61 17.12 -10.57
C LEU A 32 -12.92 16.57 -11.97
N CYS A 33 -12.37 15.41 -12.34
CA CYS A 33 -12.70 14.75 -13.60
C CYS A 33 -14.14 14.20 -13.63
N ILE A 34 -14.73 13.88 -12.47
CA ILE A 34 -16.06 13.26 -12.40
C ILE A 34 -17.13 14.13 -13.07
N PRO A 35 -17.32 15.42 -12.73
CA PRO A 35 -18.29 16.27 -13.42
C PRO A 35 -17.91 16.55 -14.89
N LEU A 36 -16.63 16.45 -15.24
CA LEU A 36 -16.18 16.68 -16.61
C LEU A 36 -16.60 15.57 -17.57
N TYR A 37 -16.86 14.35 -17.08
CA TYR A 37 -17.38 13.25 -17.91
C TYR A 37 -18.73 13.56 -18.56
N SER A 38 -19.57 14.37 -17.93
CA SER A 38 -20.84 14.81 -18.51
C SER A 38 -20.69 15.85 -19.62
N LEU A 39 -19.56 16.56 -19.68
CA LEU A 39 -19.29 17.62 -20.67
C LEU A 39 -18.46 17.09 -21.85
N ASN A 40 -17.37 16.39 -21.56
CA ASN A 40 -16.46 15.87 -22.58
C ASN A 40 -15.75 14.61 -22.08
N THR A 41 -16.23 13.46 -22.52
CA THR A 41 -15.69 12.14 -22.09
C THR A 41 -14.21 11.96 -22.44
N THR A 42 -13.78 12.42 -23.63
CA THR A 42 -12.37 12.26 -24.05
C THR A 42 -11.44 13.08 -23.18
N ALA A 43 -11.76 14.35 -22.94
CA ALA A 43 -10.96 15.21 -22.07
C ALA A 43 -10.95 14.69 -20.62
N ALA A 44 -12.09 14.24 -20.10
CA ALA A 44 -12.19 13.65 -18.76
C ALA A 44 -11.33 12.39 -18.63
N THR A 45 -11.32 11.52 -19.64
CA THR A 45 -10.50 10.30 -19.64
C THR A 45 -9.00 10.63 -19.63
N LEU A 46 -8.55 11.54 -20.49
CA LEU A 46 -7.14 11.95 -20.54
C LEU A 46 -6.68 12.58 -19.21
N LEU A 47 -7.50 13.45 -18.64
CA LEU A 47 -7.22 14.06 -17.33
C LEU A 47 -7.23 13.04 -16.19
N SER A 48 -8.12 12.05 -16.24
CA SER A 48 -8.15 10.96 -15.27
C SER A 48 -6.86 10.11 -15.34
N ILE A 49 -6.38 9.79 -16.55
CA ILE A 49 -5.11 9.09 -16.73
C ILE A 49 -3.96 9.92 -16.11
N LEU A 50 -3.91 11.21 -16.40
CA LEU A 50 -2.91 12.11 -15.82
C LEU A 50 -3.02 12.15 -14.28
N ALA A 51 -4.22 12.23 -13.74
CA ALA A 51 -4.48 12.24 -12.30
C ALA A 51 -3.93 10.97 -11.62
N TYR A 52 -4.22 9.80 -12.16
CA TYR A 52 -3.73 8.53 -11.63
C TYR A 52 -2.21 8.36 -11.79
N VAL A 53 -1.62 8.87 -12.87
CA VAL A 53 -0.15 8.93 -13.02
C VAL A 53 0.46 9.81 -11.92
N LEU A 54 -0.12 10.98 -11.63
CA LEU A 54 0.35 11.85 -10.54
C LEU A 54 0.23 11.16 -9.18
N ILE A 55 -0.90 10.49 -8.91
CA ILE A 55 -1.08 9.71 -7.67
C ILE A 55 0.03 8.66 -7.55
N GLY A 56 0.27 7.87 -8.59
CA GLY A 56 1.30 6.83 -8.60
C GLY A 56 2.73 7.40 -8.40
N LEU A 57 3.05 8.50 -9.05
CA LEU A 57 4.33 9.21 -8.87
C LEU A 57 4.47 9.74 -7.43
N GLY A 58 3.41 10.31 -6.87
CA GLY A 58 3.38 10.82 -5.51
C GLY A 58 3.59 9.72 -4.45
N VAL A 59 2.86 8.61 -4.58
CA VAL A 59 3.03 7.42 -3.73
C VAL A 59 4.44 6.84 -3.86
N GLY A 60 4.94 6.71 -5.09
CA GLY A 60 6.30 6.22 -5.33
C GLY A 60 7.37 7.11 -4.71
N ALA A 61 7.26 8.42 -4.83
CA ALA A 61 8.23 9.37 -4.27
C ALA A 61 8.20 9.40 -2.74
N SER A 62 7.00 9.50 -2.13
CA SER A 62 6.86 9.57 -0.67
C SER A 62 7.17 8.24 0.00
N GLY A 63 6.64 7.12 -0.51
CA GLY A 63 6.80 5.79 0.06
C GLY A 63 8.24 5.29 0.02
N THR A 64 8.93 5.42 -1.14
CA THR A 64 10.34 5.01 -1.24
C THR A 64 11.25 5.85 -0.36
N SER A 65 11.00 7.15 -0.25
CA SER A 65 11.78 8.05 0.62
C SER A 65 11.55 7.76 2.10
N LEU A 66 10.33 7.43 2.50
CA LEU A 66 9.99 7.03 3.87
C LEU A 66 10.67 5.71 4.25
N LEU A 67 10.60 4.69 3.38
CA LEU A 67 11.26 3.40 3.63
C LEU A 67 12.77 3.54 3.70
N ALA A 68 13.37 4.39 2.85
CA ALA A 68 14.79 4.68 2.88
C ALA A 68 15.19 5.42 4.17
N LEU A 69 14.38 6.38 4.64
CA LEU A 69 14.57 7.06 5.92
C LEU A 69 14.54 6.06 7.07
N LEU A 70 13.55 5.19 7.10
CA LEU A 70 13.38 4.15 8.12
C LEU A 70 14.57 3.18 8.14
N ALA A 71 15.03 2.72 6.97
CA ALA A 71 16.12 1.77 6.85
C ALA A 71 17.47 2.34 7.33
N THR A 72 17.71 3.66 7.15
CA THR A 72 18.96 4.30 7.57
C THR A 72 18.99 4.67 9.03
N HIS A 73 17.86 5.04 9.62
CA HIS A 73 17.80 5.53 11.00
C HIS A 73 17.35 4.45 12.01
N THR A 74 17.09 3.22 11.53
CA THR A 74 16.76 2.10 12.40
C THR A 74 17.95 1.14 12.51
N ALA A 75 18.30 0.77 13.75
CA ALA A 75 19.34 -0.23 13.99
C ALA A 75 19.03 -1.53 13.22
N GLN A 76 20.04 -2.16 12.63
CA GLN A 76 19.90 -3.32 11.73
C GLN A 76 19.03 -4.43 12.34
N ARG A 77 19.21 -4.73 13.63
CA ARG A 77 18.41 -5.72 14.38
C ARG A 77 16.92 -5.38 14.46
N ARG A 78 16.54 -4.08 14.36
CA ARG A 78 15.14 -3.61 14.53
C ARG A 78 14.48 -3.21 13.22
N ARG A 79 15.17 -3.24 12.09
CA ARG A 79 14.64 -2.81 10.78
C ARG A 79 13.39 -3.57 10.37
N ALA A 80 13.37 -4.87 10.58
CA ALA A 80 12.24 -5.73 10.31
C ALA A 80 10.99 -5.30 11.10
N ALA A 81 11.14 -5.12 12.41
CA ALA A 81 10.06 -4.69 13.29
C ALA A 81 9.55 -3.30 12.90
N ALA A 82 10.45 -2.35 12.61
CA ALA A 82 10.07 -1.01 12.18
C ALA A 82 9.27 -1.03 10.86
N ALA A 83 9.70 -1.81 9.87
CA ALA A 83 8.96 -1.98 8.61
C ALA A 83 7.58 -2.58 8.84
N THR A 84 7.46 -3.62 9.67
CA THR A 84 6.18 -4.25 10.01
C THR A 84 5.22 -3.27 10.71
N ILE A 85 5.72 -2.50 11.69
CA ILE A 85 4.91 -1.50 12.39
C ILE A 85 4.43 -0.42 11.40
N THR A 86 5.32 0.08 10.54
CA THR A 86 4.95 1.08 9.53
C THR A 86 3.87 0.55 8.59
N TRP A 87 3.97 -0.70 8.16
CA TRP A 87 2.97 -1.34 7.32
C TRP A 87 1.63 -1.51 8.04
N LEU A 88 1.64 -1.97 9.29
CA LEU A 88 0.43 -2.05 10.12
C LEU A 88 -0.25 -0.70 10.31
N MET A 89 0.53 0.36 10.60
CA MET A 89 0.00 1.71 10.72
C MET A 89 -0.61 2.21 9.41
N MET A 90 0.01 1.87 8.26
CA MET A 90 -0.53 2.22 6.94
C MET A 90 -1.89 1.56 6.70
N ILE A 91 -2.00 0.25 6.92
CA ILE A 91 -3.26 -0.50 6.74
C ILE A 91 -4.34 0.00 7.71
N PHE A 92 -3.98 0.24 8.97
CA PHE A 92 -4.91 0.84 9.94
C PHE A 92 -5.41 2.21 9.49
N GLY A 93 -4.51 3.06 8.98
CA GLY A 93 -4.85 4.37 8.44
C GLY A 93 -5.81 4.28 7.24
N ILE A 94 -5.58 3.33 6.32
CA ILE A 94 -6.47 3.08 5.18
C ILE A 94 -7.87 2.64 5.67
N ALA A 95 -7.93 1.65 6.57
CA ALA A 95 -9.19 1.14 7.11
C ALA A 95 -10.00 2.24 7.81
N LEU A 96 -9.35 3.02 8.67
CA LEU A 96 -9.97 4.12 9.39
C LEU A 96 -10.48 5.22 8.45
N THR A 97 -9.62 5.65 7.51
CA THR A 97 -9.97 6.71 6.56
C THR A 97 -11.10 6.28 5.64
N ALA A 98 -11.05 5.08 5.07
CA ALA A 98 -12.11 4.57 4.20
C ALA A 98 -13.44 4.44 4.93
N THR A 99 -13.45 3.98 6.18
CA THR A 99 -14.66 3.88 6.99
C THR A 99 -15.26 5.26 7.30
N ILE A 100 -14.43 6.24 7.66
CA ILE A 100 -14.89 7.60 7.95
C ILE A 100 -15.39 8.28 6.67
N VAL A 101 -14.61 8.24 5.60
CA VAL A 101 -14.95 8.85 4.31
C VAL A 101 -16.20 8.22 3.72
N GLY A 102 -16.35 6.90 3.80
CA GLY A 102 -17.55 6.20 3.34
C GLY A 102 -18.82 6.71 4.02
N LYS A 103 -18.79 6.88 5.35
CA LYS A 103 -19.91 7.46 6.09
C LYS A 103 -20.17 8.93 5.76
N LEU A 104 -19.12 9.73 5.55
CA LEU A 104 -19.25 11.13 5.19
C LEU A 104 -19.77 11.32 3.77
N LEU A 105 -19.61 10.33 2.90
CA LEU A 105 -20.02 10.38 1.50
C LEU A 105 -21.53 10.14 1.33
N ASP A 106 -22.22 9.59 2.29
CA ASP A 106 -23.67 9.40 2.25
C ASP A 106 -24.43 10.61 2.85
N PRO A 107 -25.48 11.11 2.15
CA PRO A 107 -25.92 10.79 0.79
C PRO A 107 -24.91 11.34 -0.25
N TYR A 108 -24.66 10.55 -1.29
CA TYR A 108 -23.67 10.88 -2.30
C TYR A 108 -24.03 12.15 -3.11
N SER A 109 -23.05 13.03 -3.25
CA SER A 109 -23.07 14.10 -4.25
C SER A 109 -21.65 14.41 -4.72
N VAL A 110 -21.49 14.80 -5.99
CA VAL A 110 -20.20 15.15 -6.59
C VAL A 110 -19.52 16.29 -5.82
N GLN A 111 -20.29 17.29 -5.40
CA GLN A 111 -19.76 18.41 -4.62
C GLN A 111 -19.26 17.97 -3.25
N ARG A 112 -19.97 17.04 -2.58
CA ARG A 112 -19.56 16.47 -1.29
C ARG A 112 -18.27 15.68 -1.44
N LEU A 113 -18.17 14.83 -2.49
CA LEU A 113 -16.95 14.10 -2.80
C LEU A 113 -15.75 15.04 -2.96
N ILE A 114 -15.86 16.08 -3.79
CA ILE A 114 -14.78 17.05 -4.01
C ILE A 114 -14.36 17.72 -2.71
N LYS A 115 -15.32 18.15 -1.88
CA LYS A 115 -15.02 18.77 -0.56
C LYS A 115 -14.29 17.82 0.38
N ILE A 116 -14.72 16.56 0.44
CA ILE A 116 -14.09 15.53 1.29
C ILE A 116 -12.66 15.25 0.81
N VAL A 117 -12.46 15.04 -0.50
CA VAL A 117 -11.13 14.80 -1.07
C VAL A 117 -10.20 15.97 -0.81
N PHE A 118 -10.67 17.21 -1.04
CA PHE A 118 -9.88 18.41 -0.77
C PHE A 118 -9.53 18.53 0.71
N GLY A 119 -10.50 18.37 1.60
CA GLY A 119 -10.27 18.42 3.05
C GLY A 119 -9.27 17.35 3.53
N LEU A 120 -9.42 16.11 3.03
CA LEU A 120 -8.54 15.02 3.37
C LEU A 120 -7.10 15.26 2.86
N THR A 121 -6.94 15.72 1.62
CA THR A 121 -5.63 16.01 1.05
C THR A 121 -4.94 17.17 1.78
N MET A 122 -5.66 18.22 2.17
CA MET A 122 -5.12 19.30 3.01
C MET A 122 -4.68 18.80 4.38
N LEU A 123 -5.52 17.99 5.03
CA LEU A 123 -5.20 17.39 6.32
C LEU A 123 -3.92 16.53 6.24
N THR A 124 -3.81 15.68 5.21
CA THR A 124 -2.64 14.81 5.05
C THR A 124 -1.36 15.58 4.76
N ILE A 125 -1.40 16.64 3.95
CA ILE A 125 -0.24 17.52 3.72
C ILE A 125 0.17 18.22 5.02
N LEU A 126 -0.77 18.78 5.78
CA LEU A 126 -0.50 19.43 7.05
C LEU A 126 0.12 18.46 8.07
N LEU A 127 -0.50 17.29 8.25
CA LEU A 127 0.03 16.26 9.16
C LEU A 127 1.43 15.79 8.74
N THR A 128 1.65 15.54 7.46
CA THR A 128 2.96 15.15 6.94
C THR A 128 3.98 16.28 7.19
N GLY A 129 3.62 17.53 6.92
CA GLY A 129 4.47 18.68 7.18
C GLY A 129 4.86 18.78 8.66
N VAL A 130 3.88 18.74 9.57
CA VAL A 130 4.12 18.85 11.02
C VAL A 130 5.00 17.70 11.53
N VAL A 131 4.67 16.45 11.15
CA VAL A 131 5.40 15.27 11.63
C VAL A 131 6.82 15.21 11.07
N THR A 132 7.04 15.68 9.83
CA THR A 132 8.36 15.56 9.19
C THR A 132 9.28 16.75 9.45
N LEU A 133 8.79 17.89 9.97
CA LEU A 133 9.55 19.13 10.17
C LEU A 133 10.85 18.98 10.99
N ASN A 134 10.92 18.01 11.91
CA ASN A 134 12.04 17.83 12.82
C ASN A 134 12.71 16.45 12.74
N ILE A 135 12.25 15.57 11.88
CA ILE A 135 12.75 14.18 11.82
C ILE A 135 14.25 14.12 11.45
N GLU A 136 14.71 15.01 10.59
CA GLU A 136 16.13 15.06 10.17
C GLU A 136 16.97 16.05 11.00
N ARG A 137 16.39 16.80 11.95
CA ARG A 137 17.14 17.69 12.85
C ARG A 137 17.89 16.86 13.89
N GLY A 138 19.21 16.88 13.85
CA GLY A 138 20.07 16.13 14.77
C GLY A 138 20.51 14.75 14.27
N LEU A 139 20.05 14.34 13.09
CA LEU A 139 20.60 13.16 12.42
C LEU A 139 21.85 13.59 11.64
N GLU A 140 22.99 12.94 11.89
CA GLU A 140 24.17 13.14 11.06
C GLU A 140 23.80 12.88 9.59
N ARG A 141 23.97 13.89 8.74
CA ARG A 141 23.84 13.71 7.30
C ARG A 141 24.81 12.60 6.93
N VAL A 142 24.28 11.47 6.48
CA VAL A 142 25.10 10.38 5.94
C VAL A 142 26.07 11.02 4.96
N LYS A 143 27.34 11.08 5.32
CA LYS A 143 28.41 11.68 4.51
C LYS A 143 28.29 11.09 3.11
N LYS A 144 28.14 11.97 2.14
CA LYS A 144 28.16 11.68 0.74
C LYS A 144 29.39 10.79 0.44
N ASN A 145 29.20 9.49 0.32
CA ASN A 145 30.23 8.62 -0.22
C ASN A 145 30.28 8.91 -1.72
N THR A 146 31.08 9.90 -2.07
CA THR A 146 31.31 10.41 -3.43
C THR A 146 31.87 9.35 -4.39
N ASN A 147 32.25 8.18 -3.87
CA ASN A 147 32.87 7.10 -4.66
C ASN A 147 31.88 6.04 -5.18
N GLN A 148 30.59 6.17 -4.97
CA GLN A 148 29.59 5.24 -5.51
C GLN A 148 28.53 5.95 -6.33
N SER A 149 28.91 6.71 -7.34
CA SER A 149 28.00 7.03 -8.46
C SER A 149 27.86 5.79 -9.37
N GLN A 150 27.47 4.64 -8.82
CA GLN A 150 27.04 3.55 -9.69
C GLN A 150 25.78 4.02 -10.39
N SER A 151 25.83 4.08 -11.73
CA SER A 151 24.68 4.42 -12.55
C SER A 151 23.50 3.54 -12.15
N PHE A 152 22.31 4.12 -11.98
CA PHE A 152 21.05 3.39 -11.73
C PHE A 152 20.90 2.17 -12.66
N ILE A 153 21.31 2.33 -13.92
CA ILE A 153 21.29 1.27 -14.95
C ILE A 153 22.25 0.13 -14.59
N LEU A 154 23.41 0.43 -14.02
CA LEU A 154 24.37 -0.60 -13.59
C LEU A 154 23.81 -1.40 -12.41
N GLY A 155 23.22 -0.74 -11.42
CA GLY A 155 22.53 -1.39 -10.30
C GLY A 155 21.39 -2.30 -10.77
N LEU A 156 20.59 -1.83 -11.71
CA LEU A 156 19.53 -2.63 -12.33
C LEU A 156 20.08 -3.86 -13.06
N LYS A 157 21.18 -3.70 -13.80
CA LYS A 157 21.83 -4.81 -14.52
C LYS A 157 22.39 -5.88 -13.56
N ILE A 158 22.96 -5.46 -12.42
CA ILE A 158 23.44 -6.37 -11.38
C ILE A 158 22.28 -7.16 -10.75
N ILE A 159 21.17 -6.49 -10.43
CA ILE A 159 19.96 -7.15 -9.90
C ILE A 159 19.41 -8.15 -10.90
N TRP A 160 19.37 -7.79 -12.19
CA TRP A 160 18.81 -8.65 -13.25
C TRP A 160 19.72 -9.81 -13.65
N SER A 161 21.03 -9.72 -13.41
CA SER A 161 22.00 -10.81 -13.65
C SER A 161 21.90 -11.93 -12.61
N ASN A 162 21.44 -11.62 -11.39
CA ASN A 162 21.22 -12.64 -10.36
C ASN A 162 19.88 -13.35 -10.56
N SER A 163 19.90 -14.62 -10.93
CA SER A 163 18.70 -15.43 -11.24
C SER A 163 17.73 -15.51 -10.05
N GLN A 164 18.21 -15.58 -8.81
CA GLN A 164 17.37 -15.66 -7.62
C GLN A 164 16.65 -14.33 -7.36
N THR A 165 17.37 -13.22 -7.44
CA THR A 165 16.81 -11.86 -7.27
C THR A 165 15.82 -11.54 -8.38
N LYS A 166 16.10 -11.94 -9.63
CA LYS A 166 15.20 -11.77 -10.77
C LYS A 166 13.87 -12.51 -10.55
N ARG A 167 13.93 -13.81 -10.19
CA ARG A 167 12.72 -14.62 -9.92
C ARG A 167 11.90 -14.02 -8.78
N PHE A 168 12.56 -13.56 -7.74
CA PHE A 168 11.93 -12.90 -6.61
C PHE A 168 11.24 -11.60 -7.01
N THR A 169 11.89 -10.75 -7.79
CA THR A 169 11.32 -9.49 -8.28
C THR A 169 10.07 -9.74 -9.14
N ILE A 170 10.11 -10.75 -10.03
CA ILE A 170 8.96 -11.17 -10.84
C ILE A 170 7.82 -11.67 -9.95
N PHE A 171 8.12 -12.50 -8.95
CA PHE A 171 7.13 -13.01 -8.01
C PHE A 171 6.44 -11.87 -7.24
N VAL A 172 7.20 -10.93 -6.70
CA VAL A 172 6.64 -9.76 -5.98
C VAL A 172 5.78 -8.92 -6.93
N PHE A 173 6.26 -8.65 -8.14
CA PHE A 173 5.49 -7.90 -9.13
C PHE A 173 4.14 -8.56 -9.45
N LEU A 174 4.14 -9.86 -9.76
CA LEU A 174 2.90 -10.59 -10.08
C LEU A 174 1.95 -10.66 -8.88
N SER A 175 2.48 -10.93 -7.68
CA SER A 175 1.68 -11.01 -6.45
C SER A 175 1.02 -9.67 -6.12
N MET A 176 1.77 -8.57 -6.23
CA MET A 176 1.22 -7.23 -5.98
C MET A 176 0.21 -6.81 -7.05
N THR A 177 0.47 -7.16 -8.32
CA THR A 177 -0.48 -6.91 -9.41
C THR A 177 -1.80 -7.64 -9.15
N ALA A 178 -1.75 -8.93 -8.77
CA ALA A 178 -2.95 -9.71 -8.46
C ALA A 178 -3.71 -9.13 -7.25
N TYR A 179 -2.99 -8.71 -6.20
CA TYR A 179 -3.58 -8.09 -5.02
C TYR A 179 -4.33 -6.78 -5.36
N PHE A 180 -3.69 -5.88 -6.10
CA PHE A 180 -4.32 -4.60 -6.47
C PHE A 180 -5.44 -4.77 -7.50
N MET A 181 -5.35 -5.74 -8.41
CA MET A 181 -6.47 -6.04 -9.32
C MET A 181 -7.73 -6.45 -8.58
N GLN A 182 -7.61 -7.29 -7.55
CA GLN A 182 -8.72 -7.69 -6.69
C GLN A 182 -9.37 -6.47 -6.00
N GLU A 183 -8.55 -5.56 -5.46
CA GLU A 183 -9.03 -4.36 -4.79
C GLU A 183 -9.77 -3.42 -5.76
N LEU A 184 -9.24 -3.24 -6.97
CA LEU A 184 -9.87 -2.41 -8.02
C LEU A 184 -11.21 -2.97 -8.52
N ILE A 185 -11.40 -4.29 -8.56
CA ILE A 185 -12.62 -4.93 -9.03
C ILE A 185 -13.72 -4.88 -7.95
N LEU A 186 -13.37 -4.92 -6.69
CA LEU A 186 -14.34 -5.04 -5.59
C LEU A 186 -15.28 -3.83 -5.49
N GLU A 187 -14.79 -2.61 -5.72
CA GLU A 187 -15.62 -1.40 -5.69
C GLU A 187 -16.69 -1.39 -6.78
N PRO A 188 -16.37 -1.49 -8.09
CA PRO A 188 -17.40 -1.55 -9.13
C PRO A 188 -18.29 -2.78 -9.00
N TYR A 189 -17.77 -3.92 -8.53
CA TYR A 189 -18.56 -5.12 -8.28
C TYR A 189 -19.65 -4.89 -7.22
N SER A 190 -19.30 -4.26 -6.11
CA SER A 190 -20.26 -3.95 -5.04
C SER A 190 -21.34 -2.96 -5.51
N GLY A 191 -20.98 -1.97 -6.33
CA GLY A 191 -21.92 -1.01 -6.89
C GLY A 191 -22.84 -1.61 -7.94
N LEU A 192 -22.31 -2.39 -8.90
CA LEU A 192 -23.06 -2.93 -10.02
C LEU A 192 -23.93 -4.14 -9.67
N VAL A 193 -23.43 -5.02 -8.79
CA VAL A 193 -24.11 -6.28 -8.44
C VAL A 193 -24.98 -6.13 -7.20
N PHE A 194 -24.49 -5.43 -6.17
CA PHE A 194 -25.19 -5.26 -4.88
C PHE A 194 -25.85 -3.90 -4.72
N SER A 195 -25.80 -3.04 -5.75
CA SER A 195 -26.40 -1.69 -5.72
C SER A 195 -25.91 -0.81 -4.58
N PHE A 196 -24.65 -0.99 -4.14
CA PHE A 196 -24.06 -0.18 -3.09
C PHE A 196 -23.84 1.26 -3.58
N THR A 197 -24.13 2.22 -2.72
CA THR A 197 -23.74 3.61 -2.96
C THR A 197 -22.22 3.77 -2.90
N PRO A 198 -21.64 4.83 -3.50
CA PRO A 198 -20.21 5.10 -3.37
C PRO A 198 -19.72 5.21 -1.92
N GLY A 199 -20.57 5.68 -0.99
CA GLY A 199 -20.27 5.69 0.43
C GLY A 199 -20.20 4.29 1.03
N GLN A 200 -21.14 3.42 0.66
CA GLN A 200 -21.17 2.03 1.11
C GLN A 200 -20.01 1.22 0.55
N SER A 201 -19.65 1.39 -0.74
CA SER A 201 -18.49 0.71 -1.35
C SER A 201 -17.17 1.16 -0.71
N THR A 202 -17.03 2.46 -0.43
CA THR A 202 -15.85 2.98 0.30
C THR A 202 -15.79 2.42 1.73
N SER A 203 -16.91 2.32 2.43
CA SER A 203 -16.99 1.68 3.76
C SER A 203 -16.64 0.19 3.69
N LEU A 204 -17.03 -0.51 2.62
CA LEU A 204 -16.67 -1.91 2.37
C LEU A 204 -15.16 -2.09 2.22
N SER A 205 -14.48 -1.20 1.49
CA SER A 205 -13.00 -1.16 1.42
C SER A 205 -12.38 -0.93 2.79
N GLY A 206 -13.00 -0.09 3.63
CA GLY A 206 -12.59 0.07 5.03
C GLY A 206 -12.69 -1.22 5.84
N MET A 207 -13.78 -1.97 5.68
CA MET A 207 -13.97 -3.29 6.33
C MET A 207 -12.98 -4.33 5.83
N GLN A 208 -12.69 -4.37 4.52
CA GLN A 208 -11.65 -5.23 3.95
C GLN A 208 -10.28 -4.96 4.58
N ASN A 209 -9.87 -3.69 4.62
CA ASN A 209 -8.58 -3.30 5.20
C ASN A 209 -8.54 -3.50 6.73
N GLY A 210 -9.69 -3.39 7.41
CA GLY A 210 -9.85 -3.79 8.81
C GLY A 210 -9.58 -5.29 9.00
N GLY A 211 -10.11 -6.12 8.10
CA GLY A 211 -9.79 -7.55 8.04
C GLY A 211 -8.29 -7.80 7.83
N VAL A 212 -7.67 -7.11 6.86
CA VAL A 212 -6.22 -7.18 6.61
C VAL A 212 -5.42 -6.87 7.88
N PHE A 213 -5.77 -5.79 8.56
CA PHE A 213 -5.11 -5.40 9.80
C PHE A 213 -5.19 -6.48 10.88
N LEU A 214 -6.38 -7.06 11.10
CA LEU A 214 -6.57 -8.12 12.09
C LEU A 214 -5.87 -9.42 11.67
N GLY A 215 -5.86 -9.78 10.39
CA GLY A 215 -5.13 -10.92 9.88
C GLY A 215 -3.62 -10.79 10.09
N MET A 216 -3.07 -9.60 9.85
CA MET A 216 -1.66 -9.29 10.11
C MET A 216 -1.32 -9.39 11.60
N LEU A 217 -2.18 -8.85 12.47
CA LEU A 217 -2.00 -8.94 13.92
C LEU A 217 -2.06 -10.39 14.40
N ALA A 218 -3.02 -11.18 13.90
CA ALA A 218 -3.18 -12.58 14.29
C ALA A 218 -1.92 -13.40 14.01
N VAL A 219 -1.34 -13.27 12.81
CA VAL A 219 -0.08 -13.95 12.45
C VAL A 219 1.10 -13.38 13.24
N GLY A 220 1.18 -12.07 13.42
CA GLY A 220 2.22 -11.43 14.21
C GLY A 220 2.25 -11.96 15.65
N ILE A 221 1.08 -12.01 16.30
CA ILE A 221 0.94 -12.54 17.67
C ILE A 221 1.21 -14.05 17.72
N ALA A 222 0.67 -14.83 16.76
CA ALA A 222 0.85 -16.27 16.72
C ALA A 222 2.33 -16.66 16.55
N CYS A 223 3.04 -16.02 15.61
CA CYS A 223 4.43 -16.35 15.32
C CYS A 223 5.42 -15.80 16.36
N THR A 224 5.16 -14.58 16.87
CA THR A 224 6.11 -13.90 17.78
C THR A 224 5.79 -14.19 19.25
N GLY A 225 4.50 -14.15 19.61
CA GLY A 225 4.04 -14.37 20.99
C GLY A 225 4.00 -15.85 21.37
N PHE A 226 3.24 -16.63 20.61
CA PHE A 226 3.01 -18.05 20.93
C PHE A 226 3.99 -19.01 20.26
N LYS A 227 4.86 -18.51 19.34
CA LYS A 227 5.75 -19.34 18.51
C LYS A 227 5.01 -20.48 17.80
N PHE A 228 3.75 -20.25 17.45
CA PHE A 228 2.86 -21.24 16.88
C PHE A 228 2.90 -21.20 15.34
N GLY A 229 3.25 -22.33 14.75
CA GLY A 229 3.24 -22.54 13.31
C GLY A 229 4.43 -21.94 12.55
N ALA A 230 4.85 -22.60 11.48
CA ALA A 230 5.85 -22.06 10.57
C ALA A 230 5.22 -21.00 9.66
N LEU A 231 5.96 -19.94 9.34
CA LEU A 231 5.51 -18.86 8.42
C LEU A 231 4.96 -19.42 7.10
N LYS A 232 5.57 -20.50 6.58
CA LYS A 232 5.11 -21.19 5.37
C LYS A 232 3.66 -21.66 5.47
N ASN A 233 3.25 -22.18 6.62
CA ASN A 233 1.88 -22.68 6.82
C ASN A 233 0.88 -21.51 6.85
N TRP A 234 1.26 -20.39 7.43
CA TRP A 234 0.46 -19.17 7.44
C TRP A 234 0.31 -18.56 6.05
N VAL A 235 1.36 -18.59 5.21
CA VAL A 235 1.28 -18.19 3.79
C VAL A 235 0.26 -19.07 3.06
N SER A 236 0.36 -20.39 3.20
CA SER A 236 -0.56 -21.32 2.54
C SER A 236 -2.00 -21.16 3.01
N ALA A 237 -2.22 -21.01 4.34
CA ALA A 237 -3.55 -20.78 4.91
C ALA A 237 -4.15 -19.45 4.42
N GLY A 238 -3.36 -18.38 4.36
CA GLY A 238 -3.77 -17.10 3.81
C GLY A 238 -4.18 -17.20 2.34
N CYS A 239 -3.37 -17.83 1.49
CA CYS A 239 -3.71 -18.03 0.08
C CYS A 239 -4.99 -18.86 -0.11
N MET A 240 -5.13 -19.97 0.62
CA MET A 240 -6.33 -20.82 0.53
C MET A 240 -7.57 -20.08 1.02
N GLY A 241 -7.48 -19.39 2.16
CA GLY A 241 -8.58 -18.62 2.70
C GLY A 241 -9.01 -17.48 1.78
N SER A 242 -8.06 -16.76 1.17
CA SER A 242 -8.35 -15.73 0.17
C SER A 242 -9.04 -16.30 -1.07
N CYS A 243 -8.58 -17.45 -1.56
CA CYS A 243 -9.20 -18.15 -2.69
C CYS A 243 -10.66 -18.55 -2.38
N ILE A 244 -10.89 -19.17 -1.23
CA ILE A 244 -12.24 -19.54 -0.77
C ILE A 244 -13.13 -18.29 -0.64
N SER A 245 -12.62 -17.22 -0.03
CA SER A 245 -13.38 -15.98 0.11
C SER A 245 -13.75 -15.36 -1.24
N LEU A 246 -12.84 -15.36 -2.22
CA LEU A 246 -13.13 -14.88 -3.58
C LEU A 246 -14.19 -15.72 -4.28
N ILE A 247 -14.13 -17.05 -4.15
CA ILE A 247 -15.16 -17.96 -4.70
C ILE A 247 -16.51 -17.65 -4.05
N LEU A 248 -16.56 -17.50 -2.73
CA LEU A 248 -17.79 -17.18 -2.02
C LEU A 248 -18.35 -15.79 -2.41
N ILE A 249 -17.50 -14.78 -2.62
CA ILE A 249 -17.90 -13.46 -3.11
C ILE A 249 -18.48 -13.58 -4.54
N ALA A 250 -17.85 -14.36 -5.41
CA ALA A 250 -18.36 -14.57 -6.76
C ALA A 250 -19.73 -15.30 -6.77
N LEU A 251 -19.90 -16.31 -5.91
CA LEU A 251 -21.18 -17.00 -5.73
C LEU A 251 -22.25 -16.10 -5.11
N ALA A 252 -21.87 -15.24 -4.17
CA ALA A 252 -22.75 -14.24 -3.55
C ALA A 252 -23.39 -13.31 -4.59
N GLY A 253 -22.68 -13.01 -5.66
CA GLY A 253 -23.20 -12.20 -6.78
C GLY A 253 -24.35 -12.85 -7.57
N GLN A 254 -24.58 -14.16 -7.43
CA GLN A 254 -25.71 -14.85 -8.04
C GLN A 254 -27.03 -14.64 -7.24
N SER A 255 -26.94 -14.24 -5.97
CA SER A 255 -28.07 -13.99 -5.09
C SER A 255 -27.79 -12.77 -4.20
N PRO A 256 -27.65 -11.56 -4.80
CA PRO A 256 -27.19 -10.38 -4.07
C PRO A 256 -28.13 -9.90 -2.96
N GLU A 257 -29.42 -10.24 -3.05
CA GLU A 257 -30.42 -9.86 -2.05
C GLU A 257 -30.26 -10.59 -0.70
N ILE A 258 -29.68 -11.80 -0.72
CA ILE A 258 -29.59 -12.68 0.46
C ILE A 258 -28.16 -12.77 0.97
N ALA A 259 -27.20 -12.58 0.09
CA ALA A 259 -25.80 -12.87 0.37
C ALA A 259 -25.14 -11.76 1.21
N PRO A 260 -24.50 -12.10 2.34
CA PRO A 260 -23.83 -11.13 3.21
C PRO A 260 -22.45 -10.74 2.64
N LEU A 261 -22.38 -9.76 1.72
CA LEU A 261 -21.13 -9.33 1.10
C LEU A 261 -20.09 -8.82 2.11
N VAL A 262 -20.52 -8.04 3.10
CA VAL A 262 -19.61 -7.39 4.06
C VAL A 262 -18.75 -8.39 4.83
N PRO A 263 -19.30 -9.44 5.49
CA PRO A 263 -18.47 -10.42 6.19
C PRO A 263 -17.59 -11.26 5.24
N LEU A 264 -18.01 -11.50 4.00
CA LEU A 264 -17.18 -12.21 3.02
C LEU A 264 -15.96 -11.38 2.63
N VAL A 265 -16.15 -10.09 2.40
CA VAL A 265 -15.05 -9.14 2.08
C VAL A 265 -14.14 -8.93 3.29
N PHE A 266 -14.69 -8.87 4.50
CA PHE A 266 -13.88 -8.84 5.72
C PHE A 266 -13.01 -10.11 5.86
N GLY A 267 -13.59 -11.29 5.63
CA GLY A 267 -12.86 -12.57 5.61
C GLY A 267 -11.75 -12.58 4.56
N LEU A 268 -12.03 -12.09 3.36
CA LEU A 268 -11.03 -11.93 2.30
C LEU A 268 -9.86 -11.04 2.77
N GLY A 269 -10.18 -9.90 3.38
CA GLY A 269 -9.17 -9.03 3.99
C GLY A 269 -8.34 -9.74 5.04
N PHE A 270 -8.98 -10.47 5.94
CA PHE A 270 -8.29 -11.21 7.01
C PHE A 270 -7.27 -12.21 6.46
N PHE A 271 -7.64 -13.03 5.49
CA PHE A 271 -6.73 -13.99 4.86
C PHE A 271 -5.63 -13.31 4.04
N ASN A 272 -5.93 -12.19 3.36
CA ASN A 272 -4.93 -11.38 2.68
C ASN A 272 -3.90 -10.80 3.66
N GLY A 273 -4.34 -10.36 4.84
CA GLY A 273 -3.45 -9.89 5.91
C GLY A 273 -2.55 -10.99 6.45
N MET A 274 -3.08 -12.20 6.65
CA MET A 274 -2.30 -13.36 7.04
C MET A 274 -1.21 -13.67 6.01
N PHE A 275 -1.57 -13.70 4.72
CA PHE A 275 -0.63 -13.92 3.63
C PHE A 275 0.47 -12.86 3.61
N ALA A 276 0.11 -11.57 3.68
CA ALA A 276 1.05 -10.46 3.54
C ALA A 276 2.16 -10.49 4.60
N VAL A 277 1.81 -10.63 5.88
CA VAL A 277 2.81 -10.69 6.97
C VAL A 277 3.67 -11.95 6.90
N ALA A 278 3.05 -13.09 6.64
CA ALA A 278 3.78 -14.35 6.57
C ALA A 278 4.73 -14.39 5.36
N ALA A 279 4.32 -13.84 4.21
CA ALA A 279 5.16 -13.71 3.04
C ALA A 279 6.35 -12.78 3.27
N ILE A 280 6.11 -11.58 3.83
CA ILE A 280 7.18 -10.62 4.17
C ILE A 280 8.16 -11.25 5.15
N GLY A 281 7.66 -11.91 6.21
CA GLY A 281 8.50 -12.59 7.21
C GLY A 281 9.36 -13.71 6.59
N SER A 282 8.78 -14.51 5.69
CA SER A 282 9.52 -15.56 4.97
C SER A 282 10.61 -14.98 4.06
N MET A 283 10.32 -13.86 3.39
CA MET A 283 11.27 -13.16 2.53
C MET A 283 12.46 -12.62 3.32
N MET A 284 12.20 -12.03 4.49
CA MET A 284 13.26 -11.49 5.35
C MET A 284 14.15 -12.59 5.92
N SER A 285 13.58 -13.74 6.28
CA SER A 285 14.34 -14.89 6.75
C SER A 285 15.27 -15.47 5.67
N LEU A 286 14.80 -15.53 4.42
CA LEU A 286 15.63 -15.97 3.28
C LEU A 286 16.75 -14.99 2.95
N ALA A 287 16.49 -13.68 3.08
CA ALA A 287 17.48 -12.65 2.84
C ALA A 287 18.61 -12.69 3.90
N SER A 288 18.29 -12.95 5.17
CA SER A 288 19.29 -13.07 6.23
C SER A 288 20.17 -14.30 6.07
N GLN A 289 19.59 -15.46 5.73
CA GLN A 289 20.37 -16.69 5.49
C GLN A 289 21.38 -16.58 4.34
N ASN A 290 21.07 -15.78 3.31
CA ASN A 290 21.99 -15.55 2.21
C ASN A 290 23.15 -14.60 2.56
N ASN A 291 22.99 -13.72 3.55
CA ASN A 291 24.07 -12.87 4.03
C ASN A 291 25.05 -13.66 4.93
N ASP A 292 24.55 -14.50 5.82
CA ASP A 292 25.40 -15.34 6.67
C ASP A 292 26.30 -16.27 5.83
N LYS A 293 25.79 -16.85 4.74
CA LYS A 293 26.58 -17.66 3.82
C LYS A 293 27.61 -16.89 2.97
N ARG A 294 27.53 -15.56 2.91
CA ARG A 294 28.52 -14.72 2.22
C ARG A 294 29.65 -14.24 3.13
N GLU A 295 29.43 -14.24 4.43
CA GLU A 295 30.45 -13.90 5.43
C GLU A 295 31.33 -15.11 5.80
N GLU A 296 30.94 -16.35 5.44
CA GLU A 296 31.68 -17.59 5.66
C GLU A 296 32.59 -17.98 4.47
N ILE A 297 32.65 -17.21 3.37
CA ILE A 297 33.50 -17.40 2.20
C ILE A 297 34.49 -16.23 2.10
#